data_277329bc30d8e19adc36dce1882830aa
#
_entry.id   277329bc30d8e19adc36dce1882830aa
#
_cell.length_a   1.000
_cell.length_b   1.000
_cell.length_c   1.000
_cell.angle_alpha   90.00
_cell.angle_beta   90.00
_cell.angle_gamma   90.00
#
_symmetry.space_group_name_H-M   'P 1'
#
loop_
_entity.id
_entity.type
_entity.pdbx_description
1 polymer ?
#
loop_
_entity_poly.entity_id
_entity_poly.type
_entity_poly.pdbx_seq_one_letter_code
_entity_poly.pdbx_strand_id
1 'polypeptide(L)'
;MATKIFVNLPVKNLNKSIEFFTKLGFSFNQQFTDETATCMIVTDDIFVMLLTEEKFKTFTPKEICDAKKFTEVLVCLSLESRAKVDEMVRKAVAADGSTYNEPQDHGFMYGHGFQDLDGHIWELIYMEPGAVQ
;
A
#
# COMPACT_ATOMS: atom_id res chain seq x y z
N MET A 1 16.28 17.65 -11.27
CA MET A 1 15.88 16.91 -10.07
C MET A 1 14.56 16.21 -10.31
N ALA A 2 14.49 14.91 -10.06
CA ALA A 2 13.28 14.16 -10.31
C ALA A 2 12.25 14.38 -9.19
N THR A 3 11.00 14.44 -9.57
CA THR A 3 9.90 14.50 -8.61
C THR A 3 9.72 13.12 -7.98
N LYS A 4 9.53 13.09 -6.68
CA LYS A 4 9.21 11.85 -5.95
C LYS A 4 7.81 11.96 -5.39
N ILE A 5 7.18 10.82 -5.16
CA ILE A 5 5.86 10.82 -4.55
C ILE A 5 5.93 10.20 -3.15
N PHE A 6 5.27 10.86 -2.20
CA PHE A 6 5.11 10.38 -0.83
C PHE A 6 3.62 10.36 -0.52
N VAL A 7 3.04 9.18 -0.48
CA VAL A 7 1.64 9.02 -0.11
C VAL A 7 1.58 8.83 1.40
N ASN A 8 0.81 9.64 2.10
CA ASN A 8 0.68 9.57 3.56
C ASN A 8 -0.60 8.83 3.92
N LEU A 9 -0.49 7.79 4.72
CA LEU A 9 -1.63 6.99 5.17
C LEU A 9 -1.63 6.88 6.69
N PRO A 10 -2.79 7.08 7.34
CA PRO A 10 -2.88 6.91 8.80
C PRO A 10 -2.99 5.42 9.15
N VAL A 11 -2.33 5.02 10.22
CA VAL A 11 -2.42 3.65 10.74
C VAL A 11 -2.67 3.69 12.23
N LYS A 12 -3.41 2.72 12.74
CA LYS A 12 -3.72 2.65 14.16
C LYS A 12 -2.57 2.10 14.98
N ASN A 13 -1.81 1.16 14.41
CA ASN A 13 -0.67 0.58 15.12
C ASN A 13 0.51 0.51 14.16
N LEU A 14 1.43 1.46 14.31
CA LEU A 14 2.55 1.61 13.38
C LEU A 14 3.43 0.35 13.34
N ASN A 15 3.75 -0.22 14.49
CA ASN A 15 4.62 -1.39 14.52
C ASN A 15 4.00 -2.59 13.81
N LYS A 16 2.70 -2.80 13.98
CA LYS A 16 2.02 -3.90 13.29
C LYS A 16 1.97 -3.67 11.79
N SER A 17 1.79 -2.42 11.37
CA SER A 17 1.80 -2.09 9.94
C SER A 17 3.17 -2.31 9.32
N ILE A 18 4.23 -1.94 10.05
CA ILE A 18 5.60 -2.20 9.58
C ILE A 18 5.83 -3.70 9.42
N GLU A 19 5.39 -4.51 10.39
CA GLU A 19 5.51 -5.97 10.28
C GLU A 19 4.72 -6.50 9.09
N PHE A 20 3.52 -6.00 8.90
CA PHE A 20 2.67 -6.42 7.79
C PHE A 20 3.35 -6.19 6.45
N PHE A 21 3.80 -4.98 6.20
CA PHE A 21 4.41 -4.65 4.91
C PHE A 21 5.80 -5.26 4.75
N THR A 22 6.52 -5.51 5.85
CA THR A 22 7.78 -6.25 5.80
C THR A 22 7.54 -7.66 5.28
N LYS A 23 6.46 -8.31 5.74
CA LYS A 23 6.12 -9.66 5.27
C LYS A 23 5.76 -9.67 3.78
N LEU A 24 5.29 -8.55 3.26
CA LEU A 24 5.00 -8.43 1.83
C LEU A 24 6.24 -8.15 0.99
N GLY A 25 7.36 -7.84 1.64
CA GLY A 25 8.63 -7.62 0.94
C GLY A 25 9.09 -6.18 0.86
N PHE A 26 8.36 -5.24 1.46
CA PHE A 26 8.76 -3.83 1.44
C PHE A 26 9.83 -3.55 2.49
N SER A 27 10.65 -2.54 2.24
CA SER A 27 11.65 -2.06 3.17
C SER A 27 11.31 -0.63 3.59
N PHE A 28 12.02 -0.15 4.61
CA PHE A 28 11.71 1.13 5.24
C PHE A 28 12.97 1.93 5.44
N ASN A 29 12.86 3.25 5.30
CA ASN A 29 13.98 4.15 5.52
C ASN A 29 14.07 4.48 7.01
N GLN A 30 15.11 3.98 7.67
CA GLN A 30 15.26 4.14 9.10
C GLN A 30 15.54 5.58 9.53
N GLN A 31 16.10 6.40 8.65
CA GLN A 31 16.32 7.81 8.94
C GLN A 31 15.03 8.58 9.13
N PHE A 32 13.94 8.10 8.51
CA PHE A 32 12.63 8.73 8.61
C PHE A 32 11.65 7.87 9.40
N THR A 33 12.17 7.06 10.32
CA THR A 33 11.35 6.17 11.14
C THR A 33 11.51 6.53 12.62
N ASP A 34 10.40 6.78 13.29
CA ASP A 34 10.36 6.95 14.74
C ASP A 34 9.05 6.33 15.25
N GLU A 35 8.64 6.66 16.47
CA GLU A 35 7.42 6.07 17.04
C GLU A 35 6.14 6.60 16.41
N THR A 36 6.20 7.65 15.60
CA THR A 36 5.01 8.27 14.99
C THR A 36 4.91 8.04 13.49
N ALA A 37 5.99 7.65 12.83
CA ALA A 37 6.02 7.60 11.37
C ALA A 37 7.09 6.65 10.86
N THR A 38 6.86 6.10 9.67
CA THR A 38 7.88 5.39 8.93
C THR A 38 7.73 5.68 7.45
N CYS A 39 8.82 5.55 6.71
CA CYS A 39 8.85 5.76 5.27
C CYS A 39 9.02 4.43 4.58
N MET A 40 7.94 3.90 4.01
CA MET A 40 8.00 2.65 3.26
C MET A 40 8.50 2.94 1.85
N ILE A 41 9.51 2.19 1.44
CA ILE A 41 10.14 2.36 0.13
C ILE A 41 9.47 1.41 -0.86
N VAL A 42 8.81 1.98 -1.88
CA VAL A 42 8.25 1.18 -2.98
C VAL A 42 9.27 1.10 -4.09
N THR A 43 9.79 2.25 -4.52
CA THR A 43 10.93 2.36 -5.43
C THR A 43 11.77 3.54 -4.98
N ASP A 44 12.83 3.85 -5.73
CA ASP A 44 13.69 5.01 -5.42
C ASP A 44 12.96 6.34 -5.52
N ASP A 45 11.80 6.36 -6.18
CA ASP A 45 11.03 7.59 -6.40
C ASP A 45 9.63 7.54 -5.81
N ILE A 46 9.20 6.39 -5.28
CA ILE A 46 7.84 6.20 -4.78
C ILE A 46 7.89 5.69 -3.35
N PHE A 47 7.25 6.45 -2.47
CA PHE A 47 7.27 6.16 -1.04
C PHE A 47 5.88 6.26 -0.45
N VAL A 48 5.64 5.51 0.61
CA VAL A 48 4.40 5.61 1.38
C VAL A 48 4.79 5.85 2.83
N MET A 49 4.33 6.98 3.36
CA MET A 49 4.55 7.28 4.78
C MET A 49 3.40 6.67 5.56
N LEU A 50 3.72 5.79 6.49
CA LEU A 50 2.73 5.28 7.41
C LEU A 50 2.86 6.10 8.70
N LEU A 51 1.78 6.75 9.09
CA LEU A 51 1.77 7.70 10.20
C LEU A 51 0.78 7.24 11.25
N THR A 52 1.13 7.39 12.53
CA THR A 52 0.10 7.20 13.56
C THR A 52 -1.02 8.19 13.30
N GLU A 53 -2.22 7.87 13.75
CA GLU A 53 -3.36 8.77 13.55
C GLU A 53 -3.09 10.15 14.16
N GLU A 54 -2.45 10.17 15.32
CA GLU A 54 -2.11 11.44 15.96
C GLU A 54 -1.18 12.28 15.08
N LYS A 55 -0.15 11.64 14.50
CA LYS A 55 0.77 12.35 13.62
C LYS A 55 0.06 12.81 12.34
N PHE A 56 -0.78 11.95 11.77
CA PHE A 56 -1.52 12.29 10.55
C PHE A 56 -2.39 13.52 10.76
N LYS A 57 -3.01 13.65 11.92
CA LYS A 57 -3.87 14.80 12.24
C LYS A 57 -3.12 16.13 12.23
N THR A 58 -1.80 16.11 12.35
CA THR A 58 -1.03 17.34 12.28
C THR A 58 -0.87 17.85 10.85
N PHE A 59 -1.18 17.02 9.84
CA PHE A 59 -1.04 17.38 8.44
C PHE A 59 -2.32 17.90 7.80
N THR A 60 -3.46 17.73 8.47
CA THR A 60 -4.75 18.13 7.89
C THR A 60 -5.71 18.56 8.99
N PRO A 61 -6.56 19.57 8.72
CA PRO A 61 -7.60 19.96 9.68
C PRO A 61 -8.82 19.04 9.62
N LYS A 62 -8.87 18.11 8.65
CA LYS A 62 -10.02 17.24 8.50
C LYS A 62 -9.89 15.99 9.36
N GLU A 63 -11.03 15.38 9.65
CA GLU A 63 -11.06 14.15 10.42
C GLU A 63 -10.51 12.99 9.58
N ILE A 64 -9.93 12.01 10.26
CA ILE A 64 -9.41 10.83 9.59
C ILE A 64 -10.57 9.95 9.11
N CYS A 65 -10.53 9.59 7.82
CA CYS A 65 -11.53 8.68 7.24
C CYS A 65 -11.33 7.27 7.80
N ASP A 66 -12.44 6.62 8.19
CA ASP A 66 -12.39 5.22 8.60
C ASP A 66 -12.28 4.35 7.36
N ALA A 67 -11.07 3.92 7.03
CA ALA A 67 -10.81 3.17 5.81
C ALA A 67 -11.48 1.80 5.77
N LYS A 68 -11.95 1.31 6.91
CA LYS A 68 -12.71 0.05 6.92
C LYS A 68 -14.12 0.22 6.41
N LYS A 69 -14.64 1.45 6.45
CA LYS A 69 -16.00 1.76 6.00
C LYS A 69 -16.04 2.57 4.72
N PHE A 70 -15.06 3.45 4.54
CA PHE A 70 -15.04 4.39 3.42
C PHE A 70 -13.71 4.34 2.70
N THR A 71 -13.72 4.62 1.41
CA THR A 71 -12.51 4.68 0.61
C THR A 71 -12.33 6.07 0.06
N GLU A 72 -11.21 6.72 0.42
CA GLU A 72 -10.83 7.99 -0.19
C GLU A 72 -9.89 7.76 -1.37
N VAL A 73 -8.96 6.79 -1.21
CA VAL A 73 -7.90 6.61 -2.19
C VAL A 73 -7.66 5.11 -2.41
N LEU A 74 -7.34 4.76 -3.64
CA LEU A 74 -6.89 3.42 -4.01
C LEU A 74 -5.43 3.55 -4.42
N VAL A 75 -4.54 2.89 -3.69
CA VAL A 75 -3.12 2.91 -4.03
C VAL A 75 -2.85 1.73 -4.95
N CYS A 76 -2.52 2.00 -6.19
CA CYS A 76 -2.30 0.97 -7.19
C CYS A 76 -0.83 0.88 -7.55
N LEU A 77 -0.27 -0.31 -7.46
CA LEU A 77 1.11 -0.59 -7.82
C LEU A 77 1.15 -1.55 -9.00
N SER A 78 2.03 -1.29 -9.95
CA SER A 78 2.25 -2.23 -11.05
C SER A 78 3.37 -3.18 -10.65
N LEU A 79 3.19 -4.47 -10.96
CA LEU A 79 4.15 -5.51 -10.63
C LEU A 79 4.61 -6.20 -11.91
N GLU A 80 5.68 -7.01 -11.79
CA GLU A 80 6.37 -7.57 -12.95
C GLU A 80 5.64 -8.69 -13.65
N SER A 81 4.70 -9.37 -12.96
CA SER A 81 4.03 -10.54 -13.52
C SER A 81 2.73 -10.82 -12.77
N ARG A 82 1.89 -11.66 -13.41
CA ARG A 82 0.66 -12.13 -12.76
C ARG A 82 1.00 -12.91 -11.49
N ALA A 83 2.06 -13.70 -11.53
CA ALA A 83 2.49 -14.49 -10.38
C ALA A 83 2.87 -13.58 -9.20
N LYS A 84 3.50 -12.43 -9.48
CA LYS A 84 3.86 -11.48 -8.42
C LYS A 84 2.64 -10.84 -7.79
N VAL A 85 1.61 -10.54 -8.61
CA VAL A 85 0.35 -10.03 -8.08
C VAL A 85 -0.27 -11.03 -7.11
N ASP A 86 -0.39 -12.29 -7.54
CA ASP A 86 -0.99 -13.33 -6.70
C ASP A 86 -0.17 -13.59 -5.44
N GLU A 87 1.15 -13.57 -5.56
CA GLU A 87 2.05 -13.78 -4.43
C GLU A 87 1.87 -12.72 -3.35
N MET A 88 1.80 -11.45 -3.76
CA MET A 88 1.66 -10.38 -2.79
C MET A 88 0.30 -10.43 -2.09
N VAL A 89 -0.77 -10.75 -2.82
CA VAL A 89 -2.08 -10.89 -2.20
C VAL A 89 -2.06 -12.04 -1.18
N ARG A 90 -1.44 -13.19 -1.53
CA ARG A 90 -1.32 -14.31 -0.59
C ARG A 90 -0.58 -13.91 0.68
N LYS A 91 0.51 -13.18 0.52
CA LYS A 91 1.30 -12.72 1.67
C LYS A 91 0.50 -11.76 2.54
N ALA A 92 -0.27 -10.88 1.90
CA ALA A 92 -1.11 -9.94 2.65
C ALA A 92 -2.15 -10.66 3.48
N VAL A 93 -2.83 -11.65 2.89
CA VAL A 93 -3.84 -12.42 3.62
C VAL A 93 -3.19 -13.22 4.74
N ALA A 94 -2.03 -13.81 4.49
CA ALA A 94 -1.30 -14.56 5.52
C ALA A 94 -0.83 -13.67 6.67
N ALA A 95 -0.68 -12.38 6.43
CA ALA A 95 -0.24 -11.41 7.43
C ALA A 95 -1.41 -10.65 8.08
N ASP A 96 -2.62 -11.20 7.95
CA ASP A 96 -3.87 -10.69 8.55
C ASP A 96 -4.52 -9.54 7.80
N GLY A 97 -4.10 -9.28 6.58
CA GLY A 97 -4.86 -8.45 5.66
C GLY A 97 -6.02 -9.26 5.09
N SER A 98 -6.74 -8.68 4.15
CA SER A 98 -7.89 -9.35 3.56
C SER A 98 -8.03 -8.99 2.09
N THR A 99 -8.84 -9.75 1.37
CA THR A 99 -9.24 -9.38 0.01
C THR A 99 -10.63 -8.76 0.06
N TYR A 100 -10.99 -8.04 -0.98
CA TYR A 100 -12.29 -7.37 -1.06
C TYR A 100 -13.02 -7.70 -2.37
N ASN A 101 -12.36 -8.37 -3.30
CA ASN A 101 -12.98 -8.84 -4.55
C ASN A 101 -12.13 -9.97 -5.13
N GLU A 102 -12.61 -10.51 -6.26
CA GLU A 102 -11.92 -11.57 -6.98
C GLU A 102 -10.91 -10.97 -7.94
N PRO A 103 -9.88 -11.74 -8.35
CA PRO A 103 -8.95 -11.26 -9.38
C PRO A 103 -9.68 -10.88 -10.65
N GLN A 104 -9.18 -9.88 -11.36
CA GLN A 104 -9.75 -9.40 -12.62
C GLN A 104 -8.74 -9.65 -13.74
N ASP A 105 -9.08 -10.54 -14.67
CA ASP A 105 -8.21 -10.85 -15.82
C ASP A 105 -8.86 -10.31 -17.09
N HIS A 106 -8.27 -9.25 -17.63
CA HIS A 106 -8.76 -8.61 -18.84
C HIS A 106 -7.93 -8.99 -20.07
N GLY A 107 -7.05 -10.00 -19.96
CA GLY A 107 -6.17 -10.40 -21.04
C GLY A 107 -4.92 -9.53 -21.10
N PHE A 108 -5.09 -8.26 -21.43
CA PHE A 108 -3.97 -7.33 -21.51
C PHE A 108 -3.53 -6.83 -20.13
N MET A 109 -4.38 -6.97 -19.12
CA MET A 109 -4.11 -6.53 -17.75
C MET A 109 -4.69 -7.54 -16.78
N TYR A 110 -3.93 -7.82 -15.72
CA TYR A 110 -4.37 -8.67 -14.64
C TYR A 110 -4.28 -7.89 -13.34
N GLY A 111 -5.31 -7.93 -12.54
CA GLY A 111 -5.33 -7.19 -11.29
C GLY A 111 -5.97 -7.96 -10.15
N HIS A 112 -5.49 -7.69 -8.97
CA HIS A 112 -6.08 -8.16 -7.73
C HIS A 112 -5.63 -7.18 -6.65
N GLY A 113 -6.22 -7.23 -5.48
CA GLY A 113 -5.82 -6.30 -4.44
C GLY A 113 -6.06 -6.86 -3.06
N PHE A 114 -5.69 -6.08 -2.08
CA PHE A 114 -5.86 -6.47 -0.70
C PHE A 114 -6.15 -5.23 0.14
N GLN A 115 -6.68 -5.46 1.33
CA GLN A 115 -6.80 -4.44 2.35
C GLN A 115 -5.72 -4.69 3.40
N ASP A 116 -5.06 -3.63 3.84
CA ASP A 116 -4.09 -3.76 4.92
C ASP A 116 -4.81 -3.81 6.27
N LEU A 117 -4.06 -3.75 7.36
CA LEU A 117 -4.63 -3.90 8.70
C LEU A 117 -5.61 -2.80 9.08
N ASP A 118 -5.50 -1.64 8.41
CA ASP A 118 -6.37 -0.49 8.67
C ASP A 118 -7.51 -0.38 7.67
N GLY A 119 -7.56 -1.26 6.67
CA GLY A 119 -8.60 -1.25 5.65
C GLY A 119 -8.25 -0.43 4.43
N HIS A 120 -7.04 0.12 4.35
CA HIS A 120 -6.60 0.81 3.13
C HIS A 120 -6.52 -0.19 2.00
N ILE A 121 -7.00 0.21 0.82
CA ILE A 121 -7.03 -0.67 -0.34
C ILE A 121 -5.79 -0.47 -1.18
N TRP A 122 -5.13 -1.58 -1.48
CA TRP A 122 -3.95 -1.64 -2.34
C TRP A 122 -4.30 -2.47 -3.55
N GLU A 123 -4.26 -1.84 -4.74
CA GLU A 123 -4.47 -2.55 -5.99
C GLU A 123 -3.13 -2.95 -6.56
N LEU A 124 -3.05 -4.14 -7.13
CA LEU A 124 -1.84 -4.65 -7.76
C LEU A 124 -2.19 -5.03 -9.19
N ILE A 125 -1.44 -4.52 -10.15
CA ILE A 125 -1.73 -4.80 -11.55
C ILE A 125 -0.48 -5.28 -12.27
N TYR A 126 -0.71 -6.10 -13.28
CA TYR A 126 0.31 -6.46 -14.26
C TYR A 126 -0.24 -6.15 -15.65
N MET A 127 0.54 -5.45 -16.44
CA MET A 127 0.17 -5.09 -17.80
C MET A 127 1.04 -5.87 -18.77
N GLU A 128 0.42 -6.46 -19.80
CA GLU A 128 1.18 -7.12 -20.85
C GLU A 128 2.04 -6.08 -21.57
N PRO A 129 3.29 -6.44 -21.97
CA PRO A 129 4.15 -5.51 -22.69
C PRO A 129 3.46 -5.01 -23.96
N GLY A 130 3.49 -3.68 -24.17
CA GLY A 130 2.88 -3.07 -25.33
C GLY A 130 1.39 -2.76 -25.17
N ALA A 131 0.77 -3.17 -24.05
CA ALA A 131 -0.66 -2.91 -23.83
C ALA A 131 -0.95 -1.45 -23.50
N VAL A 132 0.05 -0.74 -22.95
CA VAL A 132 -0.07 0.66 -22.55
C VAL A 132 0.94 1.49 -23.32
N GLN A 133 0.50 2.60 -23.86
CA GLN A 133 1.35 3.51 -24.64
C GLN A 133 1.73 4.75 -23.84
#